data_034e93133a0bb165e64bdfe44315f7ae
#
_entry.id   034e93133a0bb165e64bdfe44315f7ae
#
_cell.length_a   1.000
_cell.length_b   1.000
_cell.length_c   1.000
_cell.angle_alpha   90.00
_cell.angle_beta   90.00
_cell.angle_gamma   90.00
#
_symmetry.space_group_name_H-M   'P 1'
#
loop_
_entity.id
_entity.type
_entity.pdbx_description
1 polymer ?
#
loop_
_entity_poly.entity_id
_entity_poly.type
_entity_poly.pdbx_seq_one_letter_code
_entity_poly.pdbx_strand_id
1 'polypeptide(L)'
;MKTIKQHPPKLPLRFFRWFCNPDFVEDIEGDLLERFERSINEKSERFAKWRFALDVLKLFRPGIIRSIFFNQQLSDSGMLKNYFTIAIRNLLKQKLYSTINIGGLSIGITCFILIFIYVQHELSYDNFYPEKEKIHRIYQQQAGNMFFGSDYFSMTPAALANKLTSDYPEVEYATSIQNRHVLIKTEKDNFLDKGLIADAQFFKIFSTEFVKGNPDQAFDLPNSVVITASFAKKIFADTEPLGKTVAITNWSGEEDFIVTGIVQDVPTNSSLDYNYIINMLSNKQYMEERESDSWNNNSYATFLKLKNASQAKSLEPKL
;
A
#
# COMPACT_ATOMS: atom_id res chain seq x y z
N MET A 1 44.03 47.84 -18.10
CA MET A 1 43.17 46.68 -17.77
C MET A 1 41.77 47.21 -17.44
N LYS A 2 40.78 46.92 -18.27
CA LYS A 2 39.37 47.29 -18.00
C LYS A 2 38.80 46.31 -16.98
N THR A 3 38.59 46.75 -15.76
CA THR A 3 37.88 46.00 -14.73
C THR A 3 36.41 45.92 -15.14
N ILE A 4 35.97 44.81 -15.71
CA ILE A 4 34.58 44.53 -15.97
C ILE A 4 33.92 44.38 -14.59
N LYS A 5 33.16 45.39 -14.13
CA LYS A 5 32.33 45.29 -12.93
C LYS A 5 31.25 44.24 -13.19
N GLN A 6 31.48 43.04 -12.72
CA GLN A 6 30.44 42.00 -12.77
C GLN A 6 29.40 42.27 -11.70
N HIS A 7 28.12 42.23 -12.09
CA HIS A 7 27.02 42.55 -11.22
C HIS A 7 26.45 41.26 -10.56
N PRO A 8 26.05 41.34 -9.28
CA PRO A 8 25.38 40.23 -8.60
C PRO A 8 24.06 39.86 -9.30
N PRO A 9 23.58 38.61 -9.12
CA PRO A 9 22.35 38.17 -9.74
C PRO A 9 21.13 38.96 -9.24
N LYS A 10 20.41 39.62 -10.16
CA LYS A 10 19.34 40.57 -9.85
C LYS A 10 18.18 39.95 -9.07
N LEU A 11 17.80 38.71 -9.35
CA LEU A 11 16.66 38.02 -8.69
C LEU A 11 16.93 37.73 -7.21
N PRO A 12 18.04 37.07 -6.80
CA PRO A 12 18.36 36.88 -5.41
C PRO A 12 18.53 38.19 -4.62
N LEU A 13 19.12 39.19 -5.21
CA LEU A 13 19.32 40.49 -4.58
C LEU A 13 17.97 41.21 -4.36
N ARG A 14 17.05 41.15 -5.33
CA ARG A 14 15.69 41.71 -5.20
C ARG A 14 14.88 40.96 -4.14
N PHE A 15 15.02 39.64 -4.09
CA PHE A 15 14.39 38.81 -3.06
C PHE A 15 14.91 39.15 -1.68
N PHE A 16 16.25 39.32 -1.50
CA PHE A 16 16.87 39.73 -0.25
C PHE A 16 16.30 41.06 0.24
N ARG A 17 16.29 42.11 -0.60
CA ARG A 17 15.74 43.44 -0.26
C ARG A 17 14.25 43.41 0.06
N TRP A 18 13.51 42.46 -0.48
CA TRP A 18 12.09 42.32 -0.20
C TRP A 18 11.81 41.76 1.20
N PHE A 19 12.58 40.77 1.65
CA PHE A 19 12.32 40.13 2.95
C PHE A 19 13.14 40.71 4.09
N CYS A 20 14.29 41.33 3.84
CA CYS A 20 15.19 41.81 4.88
C CYS A 20 14.62 43.03 5.62
N ASN A 21 14.84 43.09 6.94
CA ASN A 21 14.49 44.25 7.75
C ASN A 21 15.30 45.48 7.27
N PRO A 22 14.66 46.65 7.03
CA PRO A 22 15.32 47.88 6.59
C PRO A 22 16.55 48.27 7.42
N ASP A 23 16.53 48.05 8.73
CA ASP A 23 17.63 48.40 9.61
C ASP A 23 18.93 47.63 9.36
N PHE A 24 18.85 46.45 8.70
CA PHE A 24 20.01 45.59 8.43
C PHE A 24 20.32 45.42 6.94
N VAL A 25 19.52 46.05 6.05
CA VAL A 25 19.68 45.86 4.59
C VAL A 25 21.04 46.31 4.12
N GLU A 26 21.51 47.51 4.52
CA GLU A 26 22.78 48.09 4.03
C GLU A 26 23.98 47.27 4.47
N ASP A 27 24.04 46.88 5.75
CA ASP A 27 25.17 46.14 6.33
C ASP A 27 25.27 44.73 5.72
N ILE A 28 24.14 44.01 5.65
CA ILE A 28 24.09 42.65 5.14
C ILE A 28 24.28 42.61 3.61
N GLU A 29 23.72 43.57 2.88
CA GLU A 29 23.96 43.70 1.44
C GLU A 29 25.42 43.93 1.12
N GLY A 30 26.10 44.80 1.91
CA GLY A 30 27.53 45.03 1.81
C GLY A 30 28.34 43.73 1.96
N ASP A 31 28.06 42.96 2.99
CA ASP A 31 28.72 41.68 3.26
C ASP A 31 28.48 40.63 2.15
N LEU A 32 27.25 40.56 1.62
CA LEU A 32 26.90 39.69 0.50
C LEU A 32 27.64 40.06 -0.80
N LEU A 33 27.79 41.36 -1.07
CA LEU A 33 28.51 41.85 -2.25
C LEU A 33 30.02 41.59 -2.14
N GLU A 34 30.60 41.81 -0.97
CA GLU A 34 32.03 41.51 -0.73
C GLU A 34 32.33 40.00 -0.91
N ARG A 35 31.46 39.13 -0.36
CA ARG A 35 31.60 37.68 -0.55
C ARG A 35 31.43 37.27 -2.02
N PHE A 36 30.55 37.93 -2.76
CA PHE A 36 30.34 37.68 -4.17
C PHE A 36 31.58 38.04 -4.96
N GLU A 37 32.18 39.23 -4.76
CA GLU A 37 33.41 39.68 -5.39
C GLU A 37 34.59 38.73 -5.08
N ARG A 38 34.74 38.31 -3.83
CA ARG A 38 35.75 37.32 -3.43
C ARG A 38 35.57 36.00 -4.17
N SER A 39 34.31 35.51 -4.27
CA SER A 39 33.98 34.24 -4.94
C SER A 39 34.21 34.29 -6.45
N ILE A 40 34.06 35.45 -7.10
CA ILE A 40 34.41 35.67 -8.52
C ILE A 40 35.93 35.58 -8.74
N ASN A 41 36.72 36.14 -7.83
CA ASN A 41 38.18 36.15 -7.96
C ASN A 41 38.77 34.74 -7.73
N GLU A 42 38.16 33.91 -6.92
CA GLU A 42 38.64 32.58 -6.58
C GLU A 42 38.13 31.46 -7.51
N LYS A 43 36.93 31.64 -8.08
CA LYS A 43 36.24 30.58 -8.87
C LYS A 43 35.49 31.16 -10.07
N SER A 44 34.69 30.31 -10.77
CA SER A 44 33.96 30.75 -11.96
C SER A 44 32.74 31.64 -11.62
N GLU A 45 32.35 32.50 -12.53
CA GLU A 45 31.20 33.41 -12.43
C GLU A 45 29.89 32.67 -12.14
N ARG A 46 29.68 31.48 -12.74
CA ARG A 46 28.50 30.64 -12.49
C ARG A 46 28.44 30.14 -11.06
N PHE A 47 29.58 29.77 -10.51
CA PHE A 47 29.67 29.32 -9.11
C PHE A 47 29.41 30.49 -8.14
N ALA A 48 29.97 31.68 -8.41
CA ALA A 48 29.74 32.86 -7.58
C ALA A 48 28.26 33.27 -7.55
N LYS A 49 27.57 33.25 -8.69
CA LYS A 49 26.13 33.52 -8.77
C LYS A 49 25.28 32.49 -8.01
N TRP A 50 25.60 31.22 -8.11
CA TRP A 50 24.92 30.15 -7.38
C TRP A 50 25.15 30.26 -5.87
N ARG A 51 26.39 30.50 -5.46
CA ARG A 51 26.76 30.71 -4.05
C ARG A 51 26.06 31.93 -3.45
N PHE A 52 25.99 33.02 -4.17
CA PHE A 52 25.26 34.21 -3.76
C PHE A 52 23.78 33.92 -3.51
N ALA A 53 23.12 33.18 -4.39
CA ALA A 53 21.73 32.78 -4.21
C ALA A 53 21.51 31.92 -2.95
N LEU A 54 22.44 30.98 -2.68
CA LEU A 54 22.39 30.16 -1.47
C LEU A 54 22.62 30.99 -0.20
N ASP A 55 23.56 31.95 -0.24
CA ASP A 55 23.82 32.81 0.91
C ASP A 55 22.62 33.71 1.22
N VAL A 56 21.90 34.21 0.21
CA VAL A 56 20.63 34.93 0.37
C VAL A 56 19.57 34.01 1.02
N LEU A 57 19.44 32.75 0.55
CA LEU A 57 18.48 31.80 1.12
C LEU A 57 18.81 31.47 2.59
N LYS A 58 20.09 31.37 2.96
CA LYS A 58 20.51 31.14 4.36
C LYS A 58 20.18 32.29 5.29
N LEU A 59 20.03 33.50 4.75
CA LEU A 59 19.64 34.69 5.51
C LEU A 59 18.12 34.77 5.74
N PHE A 60 17.34 33.89 5.11
CA PHE A 60 15.91 33.78 5.37
C PHE A 60 15.65 33.14 6.73
N ARG A 61 15.86 33.93 7.80
CA ARG A 61 15.72 33.51 9.20
C ARG A 61 14.82 34.50 9.97
N PRO A 62 14.05 34.03 10.97
CA PRO A 62 13.08 34.85 11.70
C PRO A 62 13.63 36.19 12.25
N GLY A 63 14.93 36.27 12.59
CA GLY A 63 15.56 37.50 13.10
C GLY A 63 15.93 38.54 12.03
N ILE A 64 15.91 38.21 10.74
CA ILE A 64 16.33 39.08 9.63
C ILE A 64 15.15 39.47 8.75
N ILE A 65 14.03 38.72 8.82
CA ILE A 65 12.85 38.97 8.03
C ILE A 65 12.13 40.23 8.47
N ARG A 66 11.78 41.09 7.52
CA ARG A 66 10.97 42.28 7.73
C ARG A 66 9.65 41.89 8.39
N SER A 67 9.33 42.48 9.54
CA SER A 67 8.15 42.16 10.35
C SER A 67 6.84 42.67 9.75
N ILE A 68 6.56 42.31 8.48
CA ILE A 68 5.25 42.60 7.86
C ILE A 68 4.16 41.64 8.42
N PHE A 69 4.56 40.49 8.96
CA PHE A 69 3.66 39.46 9.49
C PHE A 69 3.93 39.08 10.96
N PHE A 70 5.03 39.52 11.57
CA PHE A 70 5.33 39.22 12.95
C PHE A 70 5.53 40.54 13.71
N ASN A 71 4.44 41.02 14.26
CA ASN A 71 4.52 42.09 15.24
C ASN A 71 5.49 41.67 16.32
N GLN A 72 6.37 42.56 16.79
CA GLN A 72 7.47 42.36 17.76
C GLN A 72 7.08 41.72 19.10
N GLN A 73 5.81 41.26 19.24
CA GLN A 73 5.25 40.69 20.49
C GLN A 73 5.25 39.17 20.59
N LEU A 74 5.73 38.42 19.59
CA LEU A 74 5.75 36.95 19.67
C LEU A 74 6.98 36.35 20.36
N SER A 75 7.96 37.15 20.74
CA SER A 75 9.09 36.69 21.55
C SER A 75 8.87 36.71 23.06
N ASP A 76 7.69 37.15 23.48
CA ASP A 76 7.39 37.25 24.92
C ASP A 76 6.70 35.94 25.37
N SER A 77 7.52 34.94 25.75
CA SER A 77 7.06 33.71 26.39
C SER A 77 6.17 33.97 27.61
N GLY A 78 6.32 35.14 28.21
CA GLY A 78 5.49 35.67 29.29
C GLY A 78 4.04 35.96 28.87
N MET A 79 3.83 36.48 27.66
CA MET A 79 2.50 36.83 27.17
C MET A 79 1.70 35.55 26.79
N LEU A 80 2.31 34.59 26.13
CA LEU A 80 1.69 33.30 25.86
C LEU A 80 1.33 32.53 27.13
N LYS A 81 2.24 32.55 28.14
CA LYS A 81 1.98 31.97 29.46
C LYS A 81 0.81 32.65 30.17
N ASN A 82 0.70 33.97 30.03
CA ASN A 82 -0.38 34.74 30.60
C ASN A 82 -1.72 34.44 29.93
N TYR A 83 -1.78 34.41 28.60
CA TYR A 83 -2.99 34.01 27.86
C TYR A 83 -3.41 32.59 28.18
N PHE A 84 -2.48 31.64 28.26
CA PHE A 84 -2.75 30.26 28.64
C PHE A 84 -3.32 30.17 30.08
N THR A 85 -2.73 30.92 31.00
CA THR A 85 -3.20 30.97 32.40
C THR A 85 -4.61 31.56 32.51
N ILE A 86 -4.91 32.64 31.77
CA ILE A 86 -6.23 33.26 31.71
C ILE A 86 -7.25 32.27 31.07
N ALA A 87 -6.88 31.61 29.99
CA ALA A 87 -7.74 30.62 29.33
C ALA A 87 -8.10 29.47 30.27
N ILE A 88 -7.12 28.86 30.96
CA ILE A 88 -7.37 27.82 31.95
C ILE A 88 -8.26 28.33 33.10
N ARG A 89 -7.99 29.52 33.63
CA ARG A 89 -8.80 30.09 34.69
C ARG A 89 -10.26 30.31 34.26
N ASN A 90 -10.50 30.75 33.02
CA ASN A 90 -11.84 30.89 32.49
C ASN A 90 -12.53 29.54 32.28
N LEU A 91 -11.82 28.53 31.78
CA LEU A 91 -12.35 27.15 31.64
C LEU A 91 -12.76 26.58 33.02
N LEU A 92 -11.93 26.80 34.07
CA LEU A 92 -12.21 26.34 35.41
C LEU A 92 -13.33 27.14 36.11
N LYS A 93 -13.55 28.40 35.71
CA LYS A 93 -14.60 29.25 36.27
C LYS A 93 -15.98 28.93 35.68
N GLN A 94 -16.03 28.52 34.39
CA GLN A 94 -17.26 28.12 33.68
C GLN A 94 -17.30 26.62 33.44
N LYS A 95 -17.20 25.82 34.51
CA LYS A 95 -16.99 24.36 34.43
C LYS A 95 -17.99 23.64 33.54
N LEU A 96 -19.30 23.90 33.73
CA LEU A 96 -20.34 23.20 32.97
C LEU A 96 -20.25 23.49 31.47
N TYR A 97 -20.12 24.76 31.09
CA TYR A 97 -19.99 25.18 29.69
C TYR A 97 -18.70 24.63 29.05
N SER A 98 -17.59 24.70 29.76
CA SER A 98 -16.30 24.18 29.29
C SER A 98 -16.32 22.67 29.13
N THR A 99 -16.93 21.93 30.06
CA THR A 99 -17.03 20.47 29.98
C THR A 99 -17.89 20.05 28.81
N ILE A 100 -19.01 20.69 28.55
CA ILE A 100 -19.89 20.38 27.42
C ILE A 100 -19.15 20.64 26.09
N ASN A 101 -18.49 21.78 25.98
CA ASN A 101 -17.79 22.15 24.74
C ASN A 101 -16.56 21.26 24.47
N ILE A 102 -15.71 21.05 25.48
CA ILE A 102 -14.54 20.18 25.36
C ILE A 102 -14.97 18.73 25.11
N GLY A 103 -15.97 18.25 25.87
CA GLY A 103 -16.51 16.91 25.69
C GLY A 103 -17.12 16.71 24.30
N GLY A 104 -17.95 17.62 23.85
CA GLY A 104 -18.54 17.58 22.51
C GLY A 104 -17.50 17.62 21.39
N LEU A 105 -16.51 18.52 21.50
CA LEU A 105 -15.41 18.60 20.54
C LEU A 105 -14.55 17.33 20.56
N SER A 106 -14.26 16.78 21.74
CA SER A 106 -13.48 15.55 21.90
C SER A 106 -14.19 14.37 21.26
N ILE A 107 -15.50 14.22 21.49
CA ILE A 107 -16.30 13.16 20.83
C ILE A 107 -16.30 13.36 19.32
N GLY A 108 -16.55 14.58 18.83
CA GLY A 108 -16.54 14.89 17.41
C GLY A 108 -15.21 14.55 16.71
N ILE A 109 -14.09 14.94 17.31
CA ILE A 109 -12.75 14.63 16.81
C ILE A 109 -12.49 13.12 16.84
N THR A 110 -12.88 12.45 17.93
CA THR A 110 -12.72 10.99 18.06
C THR A 110 -13.50 10.25 16.96
N CYS A 111 -14.76 10.59 16.75
CA CYS A 111 -15.56 10.01 15.68
C CYS A 111 -14.95 10.28 14.30
N PHE A 112 -14.48 11.50 14.05
CA PHE A 112 -13.81 11.83 12.80
C PHE A 112 -12.55 10.99 12.58
N ILE A 113 -11.69 10.86 13.58
CA ILE A 113 -10.46 10.07 13.49
C ILE A 113 -10.79 8.59 13.23
N LEU A 114 -11.77 8.01 13.93
CA LEU A 114 -12.19 6.63 13.74
C LEU A 114 -12.71 6.39 12.32
N ILE A 115 -13.59 7.26 11.82
CA ILE A 115 -14.10 7.18 10.45
C ILE A 115 -12.96 7.33 9.44
N PHE A 116 -12.06 8.29 9.67
CA PHE A 116 -10.93 8.52 8.79
C PHE A 116 -10.01 7.31 8.69
N ILE A 117 -9.65 6.69 9.84
CA ILE A 117 -8.83 5.47 9.88
C ILE A 117 -9.56 4.32 9.17
N TYR A 118 -10.86 4.16 9.41
CA TYR A 118 -11.68 3.16 8.75
C TYR A 118 -11.67 3.33 7.22
N VAL A 119 -11.96 4.54 6.75
CA VAL A 119 -11.95 4.85 5.30
C VAL A 119 -10.56 4.63 4.69
N GLN A 120 -9.49 5.05 5.38
CA GLN A 120 -8.11 4.80 4.93
C GLN A 120 -7.82 3.30 4.82
N HIS A 121 -8.27 2.51 5.80
CA HIS A 121 -8.12 1.06 5.78
C HIS A 121 -8.88 0.44 4.60
N GLU A 122 -10.16 0.79 4.41
CA GLU A 122 -10.98 0.30 3.29
C GLU A 122 -10.38 0.66 1.92
N LEU A 123 -9.89 1.88 1.74
CA LEU A 123 -9.28 2.32 0.49
C LEU A 123 -7.89 1.72 0.26
N SER A 124 -7.28 1.10 1.27
CA SER A 124 -5.97 0.46 1.17
C SER A 124 -6.04 -1.01 0.71
N TYR A 125 -7.25 -1.60 0.67
CA TYR A 125 -7.41 -3.01 0.29
C TYR A 125 -6.80 -3.31 -1.09
N ASP A 126 -6.02 -4.39 -1.16
CA ASP A 126 -5.36 -4.92 -2.36
C ASP A 126 -4.43 -3.93 -3.09
N ASN A 127 -4.15 -2.76 -2.49
CA ASN A 127 -3.31 -1.73 -3.10
C ASN A 127 -1.82 -2.11 -3.16
N PHE A 128 -1.42 -3.15 -2.44
CA PHE A 128 -0.03 -3.62 -2.39
C PHE A 128 0.35 -4.51 -3.59
N TYR A 129 -0.61 -5.01 -4.36
CA TYR A 129 -0.29 -5.77 -5.57
C TYR A 129 0.34 -4.87 -6.65
N PRO A 130 1.53 -5.21 -7.19
CA PRO A 130 2.28 -4.34 -8.10
C PRO A 130 1.53 -3.94 -9.37
N GLU A 131 0.70 -4.83 -9.90
CA GLU A 131 -0.04 -4.61 -11.14
C GLU A 131 -1.56 -4.72 -10.93
N LYS A 132 -2.05 -4.25 -9.77
CA LYS A 132 -3.46 -4.33 -9.38
C LYS A 132 -4.45 -3.89 -10.45
N GLU A 133 -4.08 -2.88 -11.26
CA GLU A 133 -4.95 -2.32 -12.32
C GLU A 133 -5.14 -3.27 -13.50
N LYS A 134 -4.31 -4.33 -13.60
CA LYS A 134 -4.46 -5.39 -14.58
C LYS A 134 -5.20 -6.61 -14.03
N ILE A 135 -5.37 -6.69 -12.70
CA ILE A 135 -5.99 -7.84 -12.02
C ILE A 135 -7.48 -7.58 -11.88
N HIS A 136 -8.28 -8.49 -12.39
CA HIS A 136 -9.73 -8.39 -12.36
C HIS A 136 -10.34 -9.69 -11.83
N ARG A 137 -11.39 -9.56 -11.02
CA ARG A 137 -12.23 -10.67 -10.59
C ARG A 137 -13.45 -10.75 -11.49
N ILE A 138 -13.82 -11.94 -11.90
CA ILE A 138 -15.01 -12.17 -12.73
C ILE A 138 -16.23 -12.29 -11.86
N TYR A 139 -17.30 -11.60 -12.27
CA TYR A 139 -18.64 -11.72 -11.73
C TYR A 139 -19.56 -12.28 -12.80
N GLN A 140 -20.49 -13.15 -12.40
CA GLN A 140 -21.56 -13.65 -13.28
C GLN A 140 -22.83 -12.83 -13.06
N GLN A 141 -23.60 -12.65 -14.12
CA GLN A 141 -24.98 -12.18 -14.06
C GLN A 141 -25.90 -13.31 -14.44
N GLN A 142 -26.79 -13.72 -13.55
CA GLN A 142 -27.81 -14.73 -13.79
C GLN A 142 -29.15 -14.23 -13.25
N ALA A 143 -29.99 -13.74 -14.18
CA ALA A 143 -31.29 -13.18 -13.82
C ALA A 143 -32.19 -14.22 -13.13
N GLY A 144 -32.81 -13.82 -12.03
CA GLY A 144 -33.71 -14.67 -11.28
C GLY A 144 -33.04 -15.74 -10.41
N ASN A 145 -31.75 -15.59 -10.12
CA ASN A 145 -31.05 -16.48 -9.21
C ASN A 145 -31.45 -16.22 -7.76
N MET A 146 -32.39 -17.01 -7.26
CA MET A 146 -32.84 -16.91 -5.86
C MET A 146 -31.85 -17.49 -4.84
N PHE A 147 -30.85 -18.26 -5.30
CA PHE A 147 -29.94 -18.99 -4.41
C PHE A 147 -28.97 -18.04 -3.69
N PHE A 148 -28.52 -16.98 -4.37
CA PHE A 148 -27.59 -16.01 -3.81
C PHE A 148 -28.25 -14.69 -3.38
N GLY A 149 -29.55 -14.55 -3.56
CA GLY A 149 -30.30 -13.32 -3.21
C GLY A 149 -29.90 -12.09 -4.05
N SER A 150 -29.14 -12.31 -5.15
CA SER A 150 -28.71 -11.29 -6.10
C SER A 150 -28.56 -11.91 -7.47
N ASP A 151 -28.84 -11.13 -8.51
CA ASP A 151 -28.57 -11.50 -9.89
C ASP A 151 -27.06 -11.50 -10.23
N TYR A 152 -26.24 -10.89 -9.39
CA TYR A 152 -24.79 -10.82 -9.54
C TYR A 152 -24.08 -11.59 -8.45
N PHE A 153 -23.17 -12.46 -8.81
CA PHE A 153 -22.33 -13.21 -7.87
C PHE A 153 -20.95 -13.52 -8.44
N SER A 154 -20.00 -13.71 -7.54
CA SER A 154 -18.60 -13.85 -7.88
C SER A 154 -18.09 -15.29 -7.93
N MET A 155 -19.02 -16.26 -7.86
CA MET A 155 -18.67 -17.67 -8.02
C MET A 155 -18.81 -18.06 -9.46
N THR A 156 -17.87 -18.87 -9.95
CA THR A 156 -17.69 -19.20 -11.37
C THR A 156 -17.41 -20.69 -11.56
N PRO A 157 -17.62 -21.25 -12.78
CA PRO A 157 -17.31 -22.64 -13.06
C PRO A 157 -15.80 -22.89 -13.19
N ALA A 158 -15.39 -24.14 -12.99
CA ALA A 158 -14.00 -24.60 -13.12
C ALA A 158 -13.40 -24.38 -14.52
N ALA A 159 -14.22 -24.51 -15.57
CA ALA A 159 -13.78 -24.36 -16.96
C ALA A 159 -13.43 -22.92 -17.34
N LEU A 160 -13.96 -21.91 -16.62
CA LEU A 160 -13.87 -20.50 -17.03
C LEU A 160 -12.43 -19.99 -17.15
N ALA A 161 -11.55 -20.28 -16.18
CA ALA A 161 -10.18 -19.76 -16.20
C ALA A 161 -9.40 -20.21 -17.46
N ASN A 162 -9.56 -21.46 -17.87
CA ASN A 162 -8.92 -21.98 -19.07
C ASN A 162 -9.50 -21.31 -20.34
N LYS A 163 -10.82 -21.16 -20.42
CA LYS A 163 -11.47 -20.50 -21.56
C LYS A 163 -11.06 -19.04 -21.69
N LEU A 164 -10.92 -18.33 -20.60
CA LEU A 164 -10.44 -16.95 -20.63
C LEU A 164 -9.05 -16.81 -21.25
N THR A 165 -8.13 -17.71 -20.94
CA THR A 165 -6.78 -17.68 -21.50
C THR A 165 -6.70 -18.19 -22.93
N SER A 166 -7.57 -19.14 -23.34
CA SER A 166 -7.59 -19.69 -24.72
C SER A 166 -8.29 -18.78 -25.71
N ASP A 167 -9.42 -18.19 -25.32
CA ASP A 167 -10.33 -17.52 -26.25
C ASP A 167 -10.11 -16.01 -26.32
N TYR A 168 -9.47 -15.42 -25.30
CA TYR A 168 -9.24 -13.97 -25.21
C TYR A 168 -7.75 -13.61 -25.18
N PRO A 169 -7.19 -13.13 -26.29
CA PRO A 169 -5.76 -12.81 -26.39
C PRO A 169 -5.33 -11.64 -25.50
N GLU A 170 -6.28 -10.86 -24.98
CA GLU A 170 -6.06 -9.78 -24.01
C GLU A 170 -5.70 -10.32 -22.61
N VAL A 171 -6.13 -11.53 -22.28
CA VAL A 171 -5.85 -12.18 -20.99
C VAL A 171 -4.43 -12.75 -21.02
N GLU A 172 -3.63 -12.37 -20.06
CA GLU A 172 -2.27 -12.88 -19.88
C GLU A 172 -2.27 -14.17 -19.05
N TYR A 173 -2.97 -14.13 -17.91
CA TYR A 173 -3.16 -15.25 -17.00
C TYR A 173 -4.58 -15.26 -16.46
N ALA A 174 -5.11 -16.44 -16.14
CA ALA A 174 -6.33 -16.60 -15.35
C ALA A 174 -6.16 -17.76 -14.37
N THR A 175 -6.78 -17.65 -13.20
CA THR A 175 -6.75 -18.67 -12.14
C THR A 175 -8.12 -18.83 -11.51
N SER A 176 -8.45 -20.07 -11.13
CA SER A 176 -9.57 -20.38 -10.27
C SER A 176 -9.09 -20.51 -8.82
N ILE A 177 -9.80 -19.88 -7.89
CA ILE A 177 -9.48 -19.92 -6.47
C ILE A 177 -10.70 -20.44 -5.70
N GLN A 178 -10.43 -21.24 -4.68
CA GLN A 178 -11.44 -21.68 -3.73
C GLN A 178 -10.95 -21.43 -2.31
N ASN A 179 -11.71 -20.68 -1.53
CA ASN A 179 -11.42 -20.50 -0.09
C ASN A 179 -11.75 -21.78 0.67
N ARG A 180 -10.84 -22.23 1.50
CA ARG A 180 -11.01 -23.45 2.29
C ARG A 180 -10.39 -23.32 3.69
N HIS A 181 -11.13 -23.91 4.64
CA HIS A 181 -10.57 -24.20 5.96
C HIS A 181 -10.39 -25.71 6.02
N VAL A 182 -9.15 -26.17 6.09
CA VAL A 182 -8.82 -27.59 6.20
C VAL A 182 -8.06 -27.87 7.48
N LEU A 183 -8.17 -29.10 7.92
CA LEU A 183 -7.40 -29.60 9.06
C LEU A 183 -6.03 -30.07 8.54
N ILE A 184 -4.99 -29.38 8.98
CA ILE A 184 -3.59 -29.74 8.71
C ILE A 184 -3.05 -30.45 9.92
N LYS A 185 -2.60 -31.69 9.74
CA LYS A 185 -2.02 -32.51 10.77
C LYS A 185 -0.50 -32.58 10.61
N THR A 186 0.19 -32.41 11.70
CA THR A 186 1.64 -32.65 11.82
C THR A 186 1.87 -33.78 12.80
N GLU A 187 3.11 -34.22 12.95
CA GLU A 187 3.46 -35.26 13.93
C GLU A 187 3.08 -34.92 15.37
N LYS A 188 2.93 -33.62 15.69
CA LYS A 188 2.72 -33.11 17.06
C LYS A 188 1.31 -32.63 17.31
N ASP A 189 0.73 -31.89 16.35
CA ASP A 189 -0.50 -31.14 16.56
C ASP A 189 -1.37 -31.12 15.31
N ASN A 190 -2.65 -30.72 15.51
CA ASN A 190 -3.62 -30.52 14.45
C ASN A 190 -4.01 -29.03 14.39
N PHE A 191 -4.01 -28.46 13.20
CA PHE A 191 -4.32 -27.06 12.96
C PHE A 191 -5.48 -26.91 11.97
N LEU A 192 -6.58 -26.35 12.43
CA LEU A 192 -7.65 -25.88 11.55
C LEU A 192 -7.36 -24.42 11.22
N ASP A 193 -7.10 -24.14 9.97
CA ASP A 193 -6.75 -22.78 9.56
C ASP A 193 -7.34 -22.42 8.20
N LYS A 194 -7.28 -21.13 7.84
CA LYS A 194 -7.78 -20.60 6.58
C LYS A 194 -6.73 -20.74 5.48
N GLY A 195 -7.19 -21.05 4.30
CA GLY A 195 -6.31 -21.13 3.14
C GLY A 195 -7.06 -21.12 1.82
N LEU A 196 -6.29 -21.22 0.76
CA LEU A 196 -6.78 -21.25 -0.61
C LEU A 196 -6.46 -22.60 -1.24
N ILE A 197 -7.28 -22.97 -2.21
CA ILE A 197 -6.92 -23.94 -3.25
C ILE A 197 -6.81 -23.13 -4.53
N ALA A 198 -5.67 -23.18 -5.22
CA ALA A 198 -5.40 -22.41 -6.43
C ALA A 198 -4.42 -23.16 -7.35
N ASP A 199 -4.37 -22.78 -8.63
CA ASP A 199 -3.38 -23.29 -9.57
C ASP A 199 -2.09 -22.43 -9.59
N ALA A 200 -1.08 -22.85 -10.37
CA ALA A 200 0.20 -22.15 -10.45
C ALA A 200 0.12 -20.72 -11.03
N GLN A 201 -0.95 -20.38 -11.77
CA GLN A 201 -1.14 -19.04 -12.31
C GLN A 201 -1.42 -18.02 -11.21
N PHE A 202 -1.89 -18.48 -10.04
CA PHE A 202 -2.08 -17.64 -8.85
C PHE A 202 -0.83 -16.81 -8.54
N PHE A 203 0.34 -17.45 -8.52
CA PHE A 203 1.59 -16.77 -8.17
C PHE A 203 2.00 -15.71 -9.20
N LYS A 204 1.64 -15.91 -10.48
CA LYS A 204 1.91 -14.96 -11.57
C LYS A 204 0.95 -13.77 -11.57
N ILE A 205 -0.32 -14.01 -11.22
CA ILE A 205 -1.34 -12.96 -11.14
C ILE A 205 -1.07 -12.04 -9.94
N PHE A 206 -0.86 -12.62 -8.75
CA PHE A 206 -0.74 -11.86 -7.51
C PHE A 206 0.71 -11.52 -7.14
N SER A 207 1.68 -11.87 -7.99
CA SER A 207 3.11 -11.58 -7.77
C SER A 207 3.58 -11.96 -6.36
N THR A 208 3.18 -13.15 -5.89
CA THR A 208 3.41 -13.62 -4.53
C THR A 208 4.92 -13.72 -4.25
N GLU A 209 5.37 -13.10 -3.18
CA GLU A 209 6.78 -13.10 -2.80
C GLU A 209 7.15 -14.38 -2.05
N PHE A 210 8.05 -15.18 -2.64
CA PHE A 210 8.57 -16.40 -2.02
C PHE A 210 9.76 -16.09 -1.12
N VAL A 211 9.68 -16.52 0.13
CA VAL A 211 10.79 -16.50 1.09
C VAL A 211 11.72 -17.70 0.84
N LYS A 212 11.12 -18.87 0.50
CA LYS A 212 11.81 -20.09 0.11
C LYS A 212 11.02 -20.84 -0.94
N GLY A 213 11.71 -21.60 -1.79
CA GLY A 213 11.11 -22.29 -2.91
C GLY A 213 11.14 -21.47 -4.20
N ASN A 214 10.57 -22.01 -5.27
CA ASN A 214 10.50 -21.38 -6.58
C ASN A 214 9.04 -21.31 -7.03
N PRO A 215 8.48 -20.12 -7.33
CA PRO A 215 7.09 -19.97 -7.77
C PRO A 215 6.76 -20.79 -9.03
N ASP A 216 7.71 -20.94 -9.96
CA ASP A 216 7.48 -21.68 -11.19
C ASP A 216 7.41 -23.20 -10.99
N GLN A 217 7.94 -23.70 -9.87
CA GLN A 217 8.00 -25.14 -9.54
C GLN A 217 7.12 -25.53 -8.35
N ALA A 218 6.54 -24.53 -7.67
CA ALA A 218 5.82 -24.75 -6.43
C ALA A 218 4.65 -25.74 -6.58
N PHE A 219 4.05 -25.81 -7.77
CA PHE A 219 2.91 -26.65 -8.07
C PHE A 219 3.17 -27.67 -9.20
N ASP A 220 4.42 -28.11 -9.38
CA ASP A 220 4.76 -29.17 -10.33
C ASP A 220 4.13 -30.54 -9.94
N LEU A 221 3.95 -30.77 -8.63
CA LEU A 221 3.31 -31.97 -8.13
C LEU A 221 1.87 -31.67 -7.66
N PRO A 222 0.88 -32.53 -7.95
CA PRO A 222 -0.50 -32.33 -7.50
C PRO A 222 -0.61 -32.14 -5.99
N ASN A 223 0.01 -33.01 -5.20
CA ASN A 223 -0.04 -32.96 -3.74
C ASN A 223 1.04 -32.04 -3.19
N SER A 224 0.99 -30.76 -3.57
CA SER A 224 1.89 -29.72 -3.07
C SER A 224 1.11 -28.63 -2.35
N VAL A 225 1.76 -28.05 -1.34
CA VAL A 225 1.24 -26.94 -0.54
C VAL A 225 2.31 -25.88 -0.35
N VAL A 226 1.92 -24.63 -0.55
CA VAL A 226 2.71 -23.45 -0.21
C VAL A 226 2.12 -22.85 1.06
N ILE A 227 2.97 -22.44 2.00
CA ILE A 227 2.56 -21.93 3.32
C ILE A 227 3.15 -20.55 3.58
N THR A 228 2.48 -19.74 4.39
CA THR A 228 3.03 -18.45 4.81
C THR A 228 4.13 -18.61 5.84
N ALA A 229 5.00 -17.60 5.98
CA ALA A 229 6.13 -17.62 6.89
C ALA A 229 5.70 -17.80 8.37
N SER A 230 4.67 -17.06 8.81
CA SER A 230 4.15 -17.22 10.17
C SER A 230 3.48 -18.58 10.39
N PHE A 231 2.78 -19.12 9.39
CA PHE A 231 2.18 -20.43 9.49
C PHE A 231 3.25 -21.55 9.51
N ALA A 232 4.31 -21.40 8.69
CA ALA A 232 5.47 -22.29 8.74
C ALA A 232 6.10 -22.35 10.15
N LYS A 233 6.30 -21.18 10.76
CA LYS A 233 6.80 -21.08 12.12
C LYS A 233 5.84 -21.70 13.15
N LYS A 234 4.52 -21.51 12.96
CA LYS A 234 3.48 -22.09 13.84
C LYS A 234 3.50 -23.61 13.85
N ILE A 235 3.63 -24.25 12.67
CA ILE A 235 3.50 -25.73 12.56
C ILE A 235 4.82 -26.48 12.62
N PHE A 236 5.95 -25.87 12.25
CA PHE A 236 7.26 -26.52 12.21
C PHE A 236 8.26 -25.98 13.25
N ALA A 237 7.90 -24.89 13.97
CA ALA A 237 8.78 -24.18 14.90
C ALA A 237 10.12 -23.81 14.23
N ASP A 238 11.24 -24.36 14.72
CA ASP A 238 12.59 -24.08 14.22
C ASP A 238 13.10 -25.11 13.18
N THR A 239 12.25 -26.06 12.78
CA THR A 239 12.65 -27.06 11.77
C THR A 239 12.41 -26.52 10.37
N GLU A 240 13.25 -26.91 9.40
CA GLU A 240 13.11 -26.54 7.99
C GLU A 240 11.79 -27.09 7.41
N PRO A 241 10.84 -26.24 6.95
CA PRO A 241 9.56 -26.72 6.46
C PRO A 241 9.62 -27.25 5.02
N LEU A 242 10.54 -26.73 4.19
CA LEU A 242 10.59 -27.07 2.76
C LEU A 242 10.88 -28.57 2.56
N GLY A 243 10.08 -29.23 1.73
CA GLY A 243 10.17 -30.66 1.47
C GLY A 243 9.56 -31.55 2.55
N LYS A 244 9.05 -30.99 3.65
CA LYS A 244 8.32 -31.75 4.69
C LYS A 244 6.91 -32.10 4.22
N THR A 245 6.42 -33.22 4.72
CA THR A 245 5.06 -33.69 4.48
C THR A 245 4.13 -33.24 5.60
N VAL A 246 2.94 -32.80 5.25
CA VAL A 246 1.81 -32.52 6.16
C VAL A 246 0.59 -33.29 5.67
N ALA A 247 -0.16 -33.90 6.58
CA ALA A 247 -1.41 -34.53 6.23
C ALA A 247 -2.53 -33.48 6.25
N ILE A 248 -3.26 -33.37 5.14
CA ILE A 248 -4.38 -32.45 4.97
C ILE A 248 -5.66 -33.27 4.84
N THR A 249 -6.62 -32.97 5.70
CA THR A 249 -7.96 -33.58 5.61
C THR A 249 -8.84 -32.72 4.73
N ASN A 250 -9.20 -33.22 3.57
CA ASN A 250 -10.11 -32.61 2.60
C ASN A 250 -11.39 -33.45 2.44
N TRP A 251 -12.20 -33.16 1.40
CA TRP A 251 -13.45 -33.92 1.12
C TRP A 251 -13.22 -35.38 0.76
N SER A 252 -12.09 -35.70 0.17
CA SER A 252 -11.72 -37.06 -0.27
C SER A 252 -11.12 -37.88 0.87
N GLY A 253 -10.90 -37.26 2.02
CA GLY A 253 -10.24 -37.88 3.18
C GLY A 253 -8.93 -37.19 3.56
N GLU A 254 -8.05 -37.93 4.20
CA GLU A 254 -6.74 -37.47 4.60
C GLU A 254 -5.71 -37.83 3.52
N GLU A 255 -4.98 -36.86 3.04
CA GLU A 255 -3.94 -37.02 2.01
C GLU A 255 -2.67 -36.27 2.42
N ASP A 256 -1.52 -36.83 2.04
CA ASP A 256 -0.21 -36.24 2.31
C ASP A 256 0.16 -35.19 1.26
N PHE A 257 0.56 -34.00 1.71
CA PHE A 257 1.03 -32.89 0.88
C PHE A 257 2.46 -32.51 1.24
N ILE A 258 3.27 -32.21 0.23
CA ILE A 258 4.64 -31.75 0.38
C ILE A 258 4.65 -30.22 0.41
N VAL A 259 5.34 -29.64 1.38
CA VAL A 259 5.60 -28.20 1.45
C VAL A 259 6.65 -27.83 0.41
N THR A 260 6.23 -27.18 -0.67
CA THR A 260 7.05 -26.82 -1.84
C THR A 260 7.48 -25.36 -1.86
N GLY A 261 6.90 -24.53 -1.00
CA GLY A 261 7.24 -23.12 -0.91
C GLY A 261 6.81 -22.47 0.39
N ILE A 262 7.53 -21.42 0.76
CA ILE A 262 7.19 -20.52 1.86
C ILE A 262 7.09 -19.13 1.29
N VAL A 263 5.95 -18.47 1.50
CA VAL A 263 5.67 -17.12 1.02
C VAL A 263 5.59 -16.14 2.17
N GLN A 264 5.73 -14.85 1.87
CA GLN A 264 5.48 -13.79 2.83
C GLN A 264 4.05 -13.85 3.37
N ASP A 265 3.87 -13.37 4.60
CA ASP A 265 2.53 -13.27 5.19
C ASP A 265 1.68 -12.27 4.40
N VAL A 266 0.41 -12.60 4.29
CA VAL A 266 -0.56 -11.73 3.59
C VAL A 266 -0.83 -10.49 4.44
N PRO A 267 -0.78 -9.28 3.87
CA PRO A 267 -1.15 -8.06 4.58
C PRO A 267 -2.60 -8.10 5.08
N THR A 268 -2.87 -7.46 6.22
CA THR A 268 -4.22 -7.44 6.83
C THR A 268 -5.29 -6.72 6.00
N ASN A 269 -4.87 -5.94 5.02
CA ASN A 269 -5.72 -5.24 4.05
C ASN A 269 -5.77 -5.96 2.69
N SER A 270 -5.71 -7.29 2.70
CA SER A 270 -5.91 -8.13 1.53
C SER A 270 -7.32 -8.73 1.51
N SER A 271 -7.95 -8.76 0.34
CA SER A 271 -9.19 -9.50 0.12
C SER A 271 -8.97 -11.02 0.04
N LEU A 272 -7.73 -11.45 -0.25
CA LEU A 272 -7.31 -12.84 -0.19
C LEU A 272 -6.56 -13.07 1.12
N ASP A 273 -7.22 -13.77 2.04
CA ASP A 273 -6.67 -14.03 3.37
C ASP A 273 -6.43 -15.54 3.56
N TYR A 274 -5.16 -15.92 3.64
CA TYR A 274 -4.74 -17.31 3.70
C TYR A 274 -3.44 -17.50 4.48
N ASN A 275 -3.31 -18.68 5.09
CA ASN A 275 -2.08 -19.17 5.71
C ASN A 275 -1.42 -20.28 4.89
N TYR A 276 -2.15 -20.87 3.95
CA TYR A 276 -1.63 -21.87 3.01
C TYR A 276 -2.36 -21.80 1.67
N ILE A 277 -1.70 -22.30 0.63
CA ILE A 277 -2.27 -22.48 -0.71
C ILE A 277 -2.02 -23.92 -1.12
N ILE A 278 -3.09 -24.69 -1.32
CA ILE A 278 -3.06 -26.07 -1.83
C ILE A 278 -3.14 -26.05 -3.34
N ASN A 279 -2.36 -26.87 -3.99
CA ASN A 279 -2.43 -27.03 -5.44
C ASN A 279 -3.81 -27.53 -5.89
N MET A 280 -4.47 -26.78 -6.77
CA MET A 280 -5.78 -27.10 -7.31
C MET A 280 -5.82 -28.46 -8.05
N LEU A 281 -4.68 -28.91 -8.61
CA LEU A 281 -4.58 -30.19 -9.30
C LEU A 281 -4.80 -31.40 -8.38
N SER A 282 -4.71 -31.24 -7.05
CA SER A 282 -5.10 -32.29 -6.09
C SER A 282 -6.61 -32.48 -5.98
N ASN A 283 -7.40 -31.50 -6.41
CA ASN A 283 -8.87 -31.58 -6.35
C ASN A 283 -9.41 -32.33 -7.58
N LYS A 284 -9.75 -33.61 -7.39
CA LYS A 284 -10.25 -34.48 -8.47
C LYS A 284 -11.53 -33.94 -9.10
N GLN A 285 -12.47 -33.45 -8.29
CA GLN A 285 -13.71 -32.87 -8.80
C GLN A 285 -13.44 -31.65 -9.70
N TYR A 286 -12.52 -30.75 -9.31
CA TYR A 286 -12.12 -29.64 -10.16
C TYR A 286 -11.54 -30.10 -11.50
N MET A 287 -10.69 -31.10 -11.46
CA MET A 287 -10.06 -31.63 -12.66
C MET A 287 -11.10 -32.25 -13.61
N GLU A 288 -12.02 -33.04 -13.09
CA GLU A 288 -13.11 -33.63 -13.87
C GLU A 288 -14.03 -32.55 -14.48
N GLU A 289 -14.42 -31.55 -13.72
CA GLU A 289 -15.24 -30.43 -14.19
C GLU A 289 -14.53 -29.59 -15.25
N ARG A 290 -13.23 -29.35 -15.07
CA ARG A 290 -12.41 -28.61 -16.03
C ARG A 290 -12.20 -29.37 -17.33
N GLU A 291 -11.93 -30.67 -17.26
CA GLU A 291 -11.69 -31.54 -18.43
C GLU A 291 -12.98 -31.79 -19.22
N SER A 292 -14.10 -31.91 -18.52
CA SER A 292 -15.41 -32.09 -19.16
C SER A 292 -16.05 -30.78 -19.67
N ASP A 293 -15.35 -29.65 -19.54
CA ASP A 293 -15.85 -28.31 -19.87
C ASP A 293 -17.20 -28.00 -19.19
N SER A 294 -17.32 -28.38 -17.90
CA SER A 294 -18.57 -28.24 -17.16
C SER A 294 -18.80 -26.80 -16.70
N TRP A 295 -19.99 -26.28 -17.01
CA TRP A 295 -20.43 -24.93 -16.63
C TRP A 295 -21.52 -24.95 -15.54
N ASN A 296 -21.85 -26.11 -15.00
CA ASN A 296 -22.99 -26.26 -14.11
C ASN A 296 -22.65 -26.00 -12.63
N ASN A 297 -21.39 -26.07 -12.24
CA ASN A 297 -20.96 -25.89 -10.86
C ASN A 297 -20.21 -24.57 -10.66
N ASN A 298 -20.84 -23.62 -9.96
CA ASN A 298 -20.28 -22.32 -9.61
C ASN A 298 -19.67 -22.37 -8.21
N SER A 299 -18.48 -22.92 -8.05
CA SER A 299 -17.82 -23.14 -6.75
C SER A 299 -16.48 -22.44 -6.60
N TYR A 300 -16.05 -21.68 -7.62
CA TYR A 300 -14.71 -21.07 -7.70
C TYR A 300 -14.83 -19.55 -7.88
N ALA A 301 -13.85 -18.81 -7.42
CA ALA A 301 -13.66 -17.42 -7.78
C ALA A 301 -12.59 -17.33 -8.89
N THR A 302 -12.95 -16.79 -10.05
CA THR A 302 -12.00 -16.62 -11.16
C THR A 302 -11.41 -15.22 -11.14
N PHE A 303 -10.08 -15.16 -11.16
CA PHE A 303 -9.32 -13.96 -11.37
C PHE A 303 -8.55 -14.04 -12.68
N LEU A 304 -8.39 -12.90 -13.33
CA LEU A 304 -7.58 -12.78 -14.52
C LEU A 304 -6.61 -11.60 -14.41
N LYS A 305 -5.50 -11.68 -15.13
CA LYS A 305 -4.56 -10.60 -15.35
C LYS A 305 -4.54 -10.25 -16.82
N LEU A 306 -4.78 -8.99 -17.14
CA LEU A 306 -4.73 -8.47 -18.49
C LEU A 306 -3.31 -8.09 -18.88
N LYS A 307 -2.97 -8.21 -20.15
CA LYS A 307 -1.71 -7.69 -20.71
C LYS A 307 -1.61 -6.16 -20.51
N ASN A 308 -2.73 -5.44 -20.69
CA ASN A 308 -2.82 -4.01 -20.48
C ASN A 308 -4.12 -3.66 -19.74
N ALA A 309 -4.04 -2.83 -18.72
CA ALA A 309 -5.20 -2.39 -17.92
C ALA A 309 -6.29 -1.71 -18.76
N SER A 310 -5.91 -1.01 -19.85
CA SER A 310 -6.86 -0.35 -20.75
C SER A 310 -7.80 -1.30 -21.50
N GLN A 311 -7.46 -2.60 -21.55
CA GLN A 311 -8.24 -3.61 -22.27
C GLN A 311 -9.48 -4.07 -21.49
N ALA A 312 -9.59 -3.76 -20.20
CA ALA A 312 -10.72 -4.16 -19.36
C ALA A 312 -12.08 -3.76 -19.97
N LYS A 313 -12.21 -2.48 -20.37
CA LYS A 313 -13.45 -1.96 -20.97
C LYS A 313 -13.82 -2.58 -22.31
N SER A 314 -12.85 -3.08 -23.07
CA SER A 314 -13.09 -3.75 -24.36
C SER A 314 -13.36 -5.23 -24.21
N LEU A 315 -12.91 -5.83 -23.11
CA LEU A 315 -13.12 -7.24 -22.79
C LEU A 315 -14.51 -7.48 -22.16
N GLU A 316 -14.94 -6.59 -21.24
CA GLU A 316 -16.20 -6.73 -20.51
C GLU A 316 -17.42 -7.08 -21.39
N PRO A 317 -17.69 -6.41 -22.53
CA PRO A 317 -18.84 -6.76 -23.37
C PRO A 317 -18.67 -8.07 -24.18
N LYS A 318 -17.49 -8.71 -24.14
CA LYS A 318 -17.22 -9.97 -24.82
C LYS A 318 -17.42 -11.18 -23.90
N LEU A 319 -17.44 -10.94 -22.58
CA LEU A 319 -17.64 -11.96 -21.53
C LEU A 319 -19.11 -12.14 -21.20
#